data_1f87b5860ade99aa8e175d859d104d4c
#
_entry.id   1f87b5860ade99aa8e175d859d104d4c
#
_cell.length_a   1.000
_cell.length_b   1.000
_cell.length_c   1.000
_cell.angle_alpha   90.00
_cell.angle_beta   90.00
_cell.angle_gamma   90.00
#
_symmetry.space_group_name_H-M   'P 1'
#
loop_
_entity.id
_entity.type
_entity.pdbx_description
1 polymer ?
#
loop_
_entity_poly.entity_id
_entity_poly.type
_entity_poly.pdbx_seq_one_letter_code
_entity_poly.pdbx_strand_id
1 'polypeptide(L)'
;FLKFIKKQKKKILLSTGASTLKEVEKAIKILNKKKGDITVLQCNSAYPTPINDLNLRTLNTFREKFNCNIGLSDHSLSTIVPAAAVAMGATFIEKHFTLSRKMDGPDHKSSLEPKELKAMVKSIREIEISLGSSKKPITKSETENRKIIRKSLVAQKYIYKGQKFTNK
;
A
#
# COMPACT_ATOMS: atom_id res chain seq x y z
N PHE A 1 26.65 15.67 0.30
CA PHE A 1 26.29 14.27 0.52
C PHE A 1 25.50 13.69 -0.68
N LEU A 2 24.32 14.24 -1.06
CA LEU A 2 23.49 13.68 -2.16
C LEU A 2 24.24 13.58 -3.49
N LYS A 3 25.11 14.55 -3.84
CA LYS A 3 25.96 14.49 -5.03
C LYS A 3 26.96 13.32 -4.98
N PHE A 4 27.45 12.96 -3.79
CA PHE A 4 28.30 11.79 -3.59
C PHE A 4 27.50 10.50 -3.79
N ILE A 5 26.32 10.38 -3.14
CA ILE A 5 25.42 9.23 -3.30
C ILE A 5 24.98 9.02 -4.76
N LYS A 6 24.71 10.11 -5.49
CA LYS A 6 24.41 10.05 -6.93
C LYS A 6 25.46 9.26 -7.73
N LYS A 7 26.76 9.42 -7.40
CA LYS A 7 27.87 8.74 -8.09
C LYS A 7 27.92 7.24 -7.80
N GLN A 8 27.28 6.79 -6.72
CA GLN A 8 27.22 5.37 -6.37
C GLN A 8 26.26 4.63 -7.29
N LYS A 9 26.69 3.49 -7.84
CA LYS A 9 25.86 2.63 -8.71
C LYS A 9 24.94 1.71 -7.88
N LYS A 10 24.24 2.27 -6.88
CA LYS A 10 23.35 1.54 -5.98
C LYS A 10 21.94 2.08 -6.09
N LYS A 11 20.95 1.24 -5.80
CA LYS A 11 19.57 1.66 -5.56
C LYS A 11 19.52 2.49 -4.28
N ILE A 12 18.62 3.47 -4.24
CA ILE A 12 18.51 4.43 -3.15
C ILE A 12 17.12 4.32 -2.53
N LEU A 13 17.08 4.13 -1.23
CA LEU A 13 15.90 4.35 -0.41
C LEU A 13 16.03 5.74 0.20
N LEU A 14 15.09 6.63 -0.14
CA LEU A 14 15.11 8.03 0.32
C LEU A 14 13.96 8.23 1.32
N SER A 15 14.27 8.12 2.59
CA SER A 15 13.33 8.46 3.66
C SER A 15 13.16 9.98 3.76
N THR A 16 11.92 10.43 4.00
CA THR A 16 11.51 11.84 3.92
C THR A 16 11.11 12.45 5.26
N GLY A 17 11.52 11.82 6.37
CA GLY A 17 11.23 12.32 7.71
C GLY A 17 11.68 13.76 7.90
N ALA A 18 10.87 14.57 8.61
CA ALA A 18 11.09 15.98 8.89
C ALA A 18 11.37 16.86 7.64
N SER A 19 10.92 16.42 6.45
CA SER A 19 11.16 17.15 5.20
C SER A 19 9.85 17.63 4.56
N THR A 20 9.89 18.82 3.99
CA THR A 20 8.82 19.33 3.14
C THR A 20 8.84 18.69 1.74
N LEU A 21 7.71 18.72 1.03
CA LEU A 21 7.62 18.20 -0.34
C LEU A 21 8.62 18.88 -1.29
N LYS A 22 8.90 20.17 -1.10
CA LYS A 22 9.90 20.93 -1.91
C LYS A 22 11.32 20.41 -1.67
N GLU A 23 11.68 20.07 -0.44
CA GLU A 23 12.98 19.50 -0.10
C GLU A 23 13.14 18.11 -0.68
N VAL A 24 12.11 17.26 -0.60
CA VAL A 24 12.09 15.94 -1.23
C VAL A 24 12.29 16.06 -2.75
N GLU A 25 11.55 16.95 -3.41
CA GLU A 25 11.69 17.23 -4.85
C GLU A 25 13.12 17.65 -5.22
N LYS A 26 13.70 18.56 -4.44
CA LYS A 26 15.09 19.01 -4.63
C LYS A 26 16.09 17.86 -4.48
N ALA A 27 15.90 16.99 -3.49
CA ALA A 27 16.75 15.83 -3.28
C ALA A 27 16.68 14.86 -4.46
N ILE A 28 15.48 14.55 -4.94
CA ILE A 28 15.27 13.67 -6.12
C ILE A 28 15.93 14.28 -7.37
N LYS A 29 15.77 15.57 -7.62
CA LYS A 29 16.42 16.28 -8.73
C LYS A 29 17.96 16.19 -8.64
N ILE A 30 18.56 16.35 -7.45
CA ILE A 30 19.99 16.21 -7.26
C ILE A 30 20.45 14.77 -7.53
N LEU A 31 19.73 13.79 -7.05
CA LEU A 31 20.04 12.38 -7.25
C LEU A 31 19.94 11.99 -8.73
N ASN A 32 18.94 12.50 -9.45
CA ASN A 32 18.74 12.33 -10.90
C ASN A 32 19.02 10.88 -11.38
N LYS A 33 18.39 9.92 -10.74
CA LYS A 33 18.48 8.49 -11.06
C LYS A 33 17.35 8.07 -11.99
N LYS A 34 17.53 6.93 -12.66
CA LYS A 34 16.49 6.34 -13.50
C LYS A 34 15.30 5.85 -12.65
N LYS A 35 14.13 5.71 -13.28
CA LYS A 35 12.97 5.08 -12.65
C LYS A 35 13.35 3.68 -12.14
N GLY A 36 12.99 3.36 -10.90
CA GLY A 36 13.32 2.10 -10.24
C GLY A 36 14.64 2.11 -9.46
N ASP A 37 15.50 3.12 -9.65
CA ASP A 37 16.73 3.26 -8.85
C ASP A 37 16.52 4.04 -7.56
N ILE A 38 15.41 4.78 -7.44
CA ILE A 38 15.00 5.48 -6.21
C ILE A 38 13.64 4.96 -5.78
N THR A 39 13.52 4.65 -4.49
CA THR A 39 12.26 4.51 -3.78
C THR A 39 12.15 5.61 -2.75
N VAL A 40 11.13 6.45 -2.84
CA VAL A 40 10.86 7.52 -1.88
C VAL A 40 9.94 6.98 -0.80
N LEU A 41 10.36 7.07 0.45
CA LEU A 41 9.60 6.56 1.59
C LEU A 41 8.90 7.72 2.30
N GLN A 42 7.57 7.67 2.38
CA GLN A 42 6.85 8.50 3.35
C GLN A 42 7.33 8.16 4.75
N CYS A 43 7.63 9.16 5.53
CA CYS A 43 8.19 9.00 6.87
C CYS A 43 7.73 10.12 7.79
N ASN A 44 7.48 9.80 9.04
CA ASN A 44 7.36 10.75 10.14
C ASN A 44 8.44 10.43 11.18
N SER A 45 9.18 11.43 11.62
CA SER A 45 10.33 11.26 12.53
C SER A 45 9.96 11.35 14.02
N ALA A 46 8.71 11.03 14.40
CA ALA A 46 8.33 10.81 15.79
C ALA A 46 8.44 9.32 16.15
N TYR A 47 8.91 8.97 17.33
CA TYR A 47 9.19 7.61 17.79
C TYR A 47 8.54 7.32 19.15
N PRO A 48 7.37 6.60 19.22
CA PRO A 48 6.58 6.15 18.07
C PRO A 48 5.79 7.28 17.41
N THR A 49 5.49 7.13 16.11
CA THR A 49 4.62 8.06 15.38
C THR A 49 3.16 7.89 15.80
N PRO A 50 2.45 8.98 16.19
CA PRO A 50 1.01 8.95 16.36
C PRO A 50 0.28 8.59 15.06
N ILE A 51 -0.80 7.82 15.16
CA ILE A 51 -1.52 7.30 13.97
C ILE A 51 -2.05 8.42 13.06
N ASN A 52 -2.55 9.51 13.63
CA ASN A 52 -3.07 10.67 12.90
C ASN A 52 -1.99 11.48 12.15
N ASP A 53 -0.70 11.29 12.49
CA ASP A 53 0.42 12.00 11.86
C ASP A 53 1.10 11.19 10.75
N LEU A 54 0.65 9.96 10.48
CA LEU A 54 1.24 9.08 9.45
C LEU A 54 1.02 9.59 8.02
N ASN A 55 -0.08 10.27 7.77
CA ASN A 55 -0.40 10.90 6.48
C ASN A 55 -0.18 9.97 5.27
N LEU A 56 -0.70 8.75 5.29
CA LEU A 56 -0.50 7.77 4.21
C LEU A 56 -0.89 8.27 2.82
N ARG A 57 -1.83 9.22 2.73
CA ARG A 57 -2.21 9.83 1.44
C ARG A 57 -1.06 10.54 0.73
N THR A 58 0.02 10.88 1.44
CA THR A 58 1.26 11.41 0.84
C THR A 58 1.89 10.43 -0.16
N LEU A 59 1.65 9.12 -0.01
CA LEU A 59 2.06 8.11 -1.00
C LEU A 59 1.47 8.39 -2.39
N ASN A 60 0.20 8.82 -2.47
CA ASN A 60 -0.42 9.22 -3.73
C ASN A 60 0.27 10.45 -4.32
N THR A 61 0.53 11.47 -3.49
CA THR A 61 1.25 12.69 -3.91
C THR A 61 2.64 12.34 -4.45
N PHE A 62 3.37 11.44 -3.80
CA PHE A 62 4.69 11.00 -4.27
C PHE A 62 4.60 10.26 -5.60
N ARG A 63 3.62 9.36 -5.77
CA ARG A 63 3.40 8.60 -7.01
C ARG A 63 3.05 9.51 -8.18
N GLU A 64 2.20 10.51 -7.96
CA GLU A 64 1.78 11.46 -9.01
C GLU A 64 2.89 12.44 -9.37
N LYS A 65 3.66 12.89 -8.38
CA LYS A 65 4.64 13.95 -8.57
C LYS A 65 6.03 13.44 -8.97
N PHE A 66 6.42 12.26 -8.52
CA PHE A 66 7.75 11.72 -8.72
C PHE A 66 7.74 10.47 -9.60
N ASN A 67 8.61 10.43 -10.59
CA ASN A 67 8.77 9.25 -11.44
C ASN A 67 9.70 8.22 -10.76
N CYS A 68 9.31 7.72 -9.58
CA CYS A 68 10.08 6.76 -8.79
C CYS A 68 9.15 5.79 -8.08
N ASN A 69 9.71 4.74 -7.49
CA ASN A 69 8.97 3.87 -6.60
C ASN A 69 8.63 4.60 -5.29
N ILE A 70 7.57 4.19 -4.66
CA ILE A 70 7.14 4.72 -3.37
C ILE A 70 7.16 3.64 -2.30
N GLY A 71 7.34 4.04 -1.06
CA GLY A 71 7.34 3.16 0.11
C GLY A 71 7.00 3.91 1.39
N LEU A 72 7.04 3.21 2.50
CA LEU A 72 6.76 3.73 3.83
C LEU A 72 7.90 3.38 4.78
N SER A 73 8.44 4.37 5.47
CA SER A 73 9.26 4.21 6.67
C SER A 73 8.36 4.49 7.87
N ASP A 74 7.93 3.43 8.54
CA ASP A 74 6.86 3.48 9.55
C ASP A 74 7.42 3.34 10.96
N HIS A 75 7.29 4.38 11.76
CA HIS A 75 7.70 4.42 13.16
C HIS A 75 6.51 4.28 14.14
N SER A 76 5.32 3.97 13.66
CA SER A 76 4.19 3.62 14.53
C SER A 76 4.34 2.21 15.11
N LEU A 77 3.54 1.85 16.10
CA LEU A 77 3.44 0.48 16.63
C LEU A 77 2.40 -0.38 15.90
N SER A 78 1.80 0.16 14.84
CA SER A 78 0.76 -0.54 14.09
C SER A 78 1.33 -1.65 13.21
N THR A 79 0.65 -2.79 13.21
CA THR A 79 0.90 -3.91 12.26
C THR A 79 0.03 -3.81 11.01
N ILE A 80 -0.97 -2.92 11.00
CA ILE A 80 -1.96 -2.76 9.92
C ILE A 80 -1.54 -1.67 8.93
N VAL A 81 -0.94 -0.59 9.43
CA VAL A 81 -0.52 0.56 8.61
C VAL A 81 0.38 0.16 7.42
N PRO A 82 1.39 -0.72 7.59
CA PRO A 82 2.21 -1.18 6.46
C PRO A 82 1.40 -1.90 5.37
N ALA A 83 0.41 -2.72 5.76
CA ALA A 83 -0.47 -3.39 4.80
C ALA A 83 -1.34 -2.40 4.03
N ALA A 84 -1.87 -1.36 4.70
CA ALA A 84 -2.58 -0.26 4.05
C ALA A 84 -1.69 0.51 3.07
N ALA A 85 -0.43 0.79 3.42
CA ALA A 85 0.52 1.42 2.52
C ALA A 85 0.78 0.57 1.26
N VAL A 86 0.90 -0.76 1.41
CA VAL A 86 1.03 -1.69 0.27
C VAL A 86 -0.22 -1.65 -0.61
N ALA A 87 -1.42 -1.64 -0.03
CA ALA A 87 -2.67 -1.47 -0.78
C ALA A 87 -2.71 -0.15 -1.57
N MET A 88 -2.05 0.89 -1.06
CA MET A 88 -1.88 2.19 -1.73
C MET A 88 -0.72 2.21 -2.73
N GLY A 89 -0.02 1.09 -2.96
CA GLY A 89 1.04 0.94 -3.96
C GLY A 89 2.45 1.15 -3.43
N ALA A 90 2.67 1.13 -2.12
CA ALA A 90 4.02 1.08 -1.56
C ALA A 90 4.70 -0.24 -1.94
N THR A 91 5.93 -0.15 -2.45
CA THR A 91 6.74 -1.30 -2.87
C THR A 91 7.87 -1.61 -1.87
N PHE A 92 8.00 -0.80 -0.85
CA PHE A 92 9.01 -0.94 0.19
C PHE A 92 8.44 -0.50 1.55
N ILE A 93 8.67 -1.33 2.57
CA ILE A 93 8.33 -1.03 3.96
C ILE A 93 9.59 -1.09 4.80
N GLU A 94 9.83 -0.04 5.57
CA GLU A 94 10.88 0.04 6.58
C GLU A 94 10.23 0.14 7.96
N LYS A 95 10.73 -0.63 8.90
CA LYS A 95 10.13 -0.74 10.22
C LYS A 95 11.18 -1.07 11.27
N HIS A 96 11.12 -0.43 12.43
CA HIS A 96 11.92 -0.79 13.58
C HIS A 96 11.53 -2.17 14.13
N PHE A 97 12.52 -2.97 14.44
CA PHE A 97 12.38 -4.33 14.99
C PHE A 97 13.25 -4.54 16.22
N THR A 98 12.71 -5.20 17.21
CA THR A 98 13.42 -5.58 18.45
C THR A 98 13.04 -6.97 18.90
N LEU A 99 13.90 -7.61 19.67
CA LEU A 99 13.57 -8.87 20.34
C LEU A 99 12.64 -8.64 21.54
N SER A 100 12.78 -7.50 22.22
CA SER A 100 11.90 -7.09 23.33
C SER A 100 11.92 -5.57 23.52
N ARG A 101 10.74 -4.98 23.67
CA ARG A 101 10.59 -3.56 24.03
C ARG A 101 11.11 -3.20 25.42
N LYS A 102 11.39 -4.22 26.25
CA LYS A 102 11.92 -4.05 27.60
C LYS A 102 13.45 -3.90 27.63
N MET A 103 14.11 -4.08 26.47
CA MET A 103 15.56 -3.90 26.38
C MET A 103 15.92 -2.41 26.55
N ASP A 104 17.11 -2.16 27.08
CA ASP A 104 17.66 -0.82 27.22
C ASP A 104 18.11 -0.28 25.86
N GLY A 105 17.70 0.94 25.56
CA GLY A 105 18.05 1.64 24.31
C GLY A 105 16.91 2.51 23.78
N PRO A 106 17.21 3.45 22.90
CA PRO A 106 16.25 4.49 22.49
C PRO A 106 15.10 3.96 21.64
N ASP A 107 15.33 2.96 20.77
CA ASP A 107 14.39 2.58 19.72
C ASP A 107 13.50 1.37 20.06
N HIS A 108 13.83 0.61 21.12
CA HIS A 108 13.10 -0.60 21.48
C HIS A 108 11.61 -0.35 21.73
N LYS A 109 11.25 0.76 22.39
CA LYS A 109 9.87 1.14 22.70
C LYS A 109 9.02 1.44 21.45
N SER A 110 9.67 1.83 20.36
CA SER A 110 9.03 2.16 19.07
C SER A 110 9.12 1.04 18.03
N SER A 111 9.64 -0.14 18.46
CA SER A 111 9.90 -1.27 17.57
C SER A 111 8.83 -2.35 17.65
N LEU A 112 8.63 -3.09 16.56
CA LEU A 112 7.82 -4.31 16.58
C LEU A 112 8.61 -5.48 17.20
N GLU A 113 7.93 -6.29 17.99
CA GLU A 113 8.45 -7.56 18.47
C GLU A 113 8.21 -8.70 17.44
N PRO A 114 8.86 -9.88 17.55
CA PRO A 114 8.82 -10.94 16.54
C PRO A 114 7.43 -11.38 16.13
N LYS A 115 6.50 -11.51 17.09
CA LYS A 115 5.10 -11.89 16.80
C LYS A 115 4.37 -10.84 15.98
N GLU A 116 4.60 -9.56 16.29
CA GLU A 116 3.98 -8.42 15.60
C GLU A 116 4.55 -8.26 14.19
N LEU A 117 5.87 -8.39 14.02
CA LEU A 117 6.51 -8.39 12.71
C LEU A 117 5.96 -9.52 11.82
N LYS A 118 5.82 -10.73 12.38
CA LYS A 118 5.21 -11.87 11.67
C LYS A 118 3.78 -11.56 11.23
N ALA A 119 2.96 -10.98 12.12
CA ALA A 119 1.58 -10.60 11.81
C ALA A 119 1.54 -9.54 10.71
N MET A 120 2.38 -8.50 10.80
CA MET A 120 2.50 -7.46 9.77
C MET A 120 2.85 -8.05 8.40
N VAL A 121 3.89 -8.89 8.34
CA VAL A 121 4.32 -9.52 7.07
C VAL A 121 3.20 -10.39 6.50
N LYS A 122 2.50 -11.18 7.34
CA LYS A 122 1.35 -11.98 6.90
C LYS A 122 0.27 -11.10 6.28
N SER A 123 -0.12 -10.01 6.95
CA SER A 123 -1.13 -9.07 6.45
C SER A 123 -0.71 -8.42 5.12
N ILE A 124 0.57 -8.06 4.95
CA ILE A 124 1.10 -7.55 3.68
C ILE A 124 0.93 -8.59 2.57
N ARG A 125 1.29 -9.86 2.80
CA ARG A 125 1.16 -10.92 1.79
C ARG A 125 -0.30 -11.20 1.42
N GLU A 126 -1.20 -11.15 2.39
CA GLU A 126 -2.64 -11.28 2.14
C GLU A 126 -3.17 -10.12 1.28
N ILE A 127 -2.75 -8.88 1.56
CA ILE A 127 -3.11 -7.72 0.74
C ILE A 127 -2.56 -7.86 -0.69
N GLU A 128 -1.29 -8.24 -0.88
CA GLU A 128 -0.70 -8.43 -2.20
C GLU A 128 -1.51 -9.41 -3.06
N ILE A 129 -1.96 -10.52 -2.47
CA ILE A 129 -2.82 -11.50 -3.15
C ILE A 129 -4.20 -10.90 -3.44
N SER A 130 -4.78 -10.19 -2.47
CA SER A 130 -6.12 -9.62 -2.55
C SER A 130 -6.26 -8.49 -3.57
N LEU A 131 -5.18 -7.79 -3.88
CA LEU A 131 -5.16 -6.73 -4.90
C LEU A 131 -5.52 -7.27 -6.29
N GLY A 132 -5.16 -8.50 -6.60
CA GLY A 132 -5.60 -9.19 -7.81
C GLY A 132 -5.42 -8.38 -9.10
N SER A 133 -6.48 -8.29 -9.89
CA SER A 133 -6.53 -7.58 -11.18
C SER A 133 -7.51 -6.41 -11.13
N SER A 134 -7.20 -5.32 -11.87
CA SER A 134 -8.13 -4.19 -12.06
C SER A 134 -9.36 -4.54 -12.91
N LYS A 135 -9.38 -5.69 -13.59
CA LYS A 135 -10.54 -6.19 -14.33
C LYS A 135 -11.56 -6.76 -13.34
N LYS A 136 -12.85 -6.63 -13.65
CA LYS A 136 -13.95 -7.24 -12.87
C LYS A 136 -14.45 -8.52 -13.57
N PRO A 137 -13.68 -9.63 -13.54
CA PRO A 137 -14.17 -10.90 -14.03
C PRO A 137 -15.17 -11.51 -13.06
N ILE A 138 -15.92 -12.51 -13.53
CA ILE A 138 -16.59 -13.44 -12.63
C ILE A 138 -15.53 -14.43 -12.16
N THR A 139 -15.32 -14.48 -10.86
CA THR A 139 -14.31 -15.36 -10.28
C THR A 139 -14.80 -16.82 -10.29
N LYS A 140 -13.86 -17.76 -10.21
CA LYS A 140 -14.18 -19.19 -10.15
C LYS A 140 -15.11 -19.51 -8.96
N SER A 141 -14.89 -18.85 -7.83
CA SER A 141 -15.69 -19.00 -6.61
C SER A 141 -17.13 -18.47 -6.74
N GLU A 142 -17.36 -17.50 -7.65
CA GLU A 142 -18.69 -16.94 -7.88
C GLU A 142 -19.53 -17.73 -8.91
N THR A 143 -18.88 -18.58 -9.72
CA THR A 143 -19.52 -19.21 -10.90
C THR A 143 -20.75 -20.02 -10.54
N GLU A 144 -20.70 -20.84 -9.50
CA GLU A 144 -21.85 -21.65 -9.07
C GLU A 144 -22.93 -20.80 -8.40
N ASN A 145 -22.52 -19.90 -7.50
CA ASN A 145 -23.45 -19.01 -6.82
C ASN A 145 -24.19 -18.09 -7.80
N ARG A 146 -23.52 -17.67 -8.88
CA ARG A 146 -24.14 -16.85 -9.92
C ARG A 146 -25.37 -17.50 -10.53
N LYS A 147 -25.39 -18.81 -10.75
CA LYS A 147 -26.53 -19.54 -11.29
C LYS A 147 -27.74 -19.48 -10.37
N ILE A 148 -27.52 -19.48 -9.06
CA ILE A 148 -28.54 -19.50 -8.03
C ILE A 148 -29.09 -18.10 -7.76
N ILE A 149 -28.22 -17.10 -7.63
CA ILE A 149 -28.61 -15.75 -7.18
C ILE A 149 -29.13 -14.85 -8.30
N ARG A 150 -28.77 -15.12 -9.57
CA ARG A 150 -29.26 -14.34 -10.70
C ARG A 150 -30.68 -14.76 -11.07
N LYS A 151 -31.60 -13.81 -10.98
CA LYS A 151 -32.97 -13.97 -11.44
C LYS A 151 -33.04 -13.82 -12.95
N SER A 152 -34.00 -14.55 -13.56
CA SER A 152 -34.34 -14.45 -14.98
C SER A 152 -35.76 -13.89 -15.13
N LEU A 153 -36.03 -13.26 -16.26
CA LEU A 153 -37.38 -12.94 -16.65
C LEU A 153 -38.08 -14.24 -17.03
N VAL A 154 -39.25 -14.49 -16.43
CA VAL A 154 -40.08 -15.64 -16.73
C VAL A 154 -41.50 -15.18 -17.02
N ALA A 155 -42.21 -15.94 -17.86
CA ALA A 155 -43.62 -15.68 -18.12
C ALA A 155 -44.43 -15.93 -16.84
N GLN A 156 -45.20 -14.96 -16.39
CA GLN A 156 -46.09 -15.08 -15.25
C GLN A 156 -47.36 -15.91 -15.58
N LYS A 157 -47.74 -15.95 -16.85
CA LYS A 157 -48.89 -16.65 -17.37
C LYS A 157 -48.60 -17.24 -18.75
N TYR A 158 -49.46 -18.12 -19.24
CA TYR A 158 -49.34 -18.69 -20.57
C TYR A 158 -49.34 -17.58 -21.64
N ILE A 159 -48.43 -17.66 -22.61
CA ILE A 159 -48.27 -16.69 -23.71
C ILE A 159 -48.47 -17.46 -25.01
N TYR A 160 -49.48 -17.07 -25.80
CA TYR A 160 -49.80 -17.67 -27.08
C TYR A 160 -48.84 -17.17 -28.19
N LYS A 161 -48.66 -18.03 -29.19
CA LYS A 161 -47.84 -17.66 -30.38
C LYS A 161 -48.45 -16.41 -31.04
N GLY A 162 -47.62 -15.38 -31.24
CA GLY A 162 -48.03 -14.09 -31.83
C GLY A 162 -48.56 -13.06 -30.84
N GLN A 163 -48.70 -13.39 -29.56
CA GLN A 163 -49.09 -12.44 -28.51
C GLN A 163 -47.96 -11.44 -28.26
N LYS A 164 -48.28 -10.14 -28.25
CA LYS A 164 -47.31 -9.08 -27.92
C LYS A 164 -47.09 -9.01 -26.42
N PHE A 165 -45.82 -8.84 -26.01
CA PHE A 165 -45.51 -8.53 -24.63
C PHE A 165 -45.99 -7.12 -24.29
N THR A 166 -46.59 -6.93 -23.16
CA THR A 166 -47.07 -5.64 -22.64
C THR A 166 -46.56 -5.46 -21.20
N ASN A 167 -46.49 -4.22 -20.76
CA ASN A 167 -46.07 -3.87 -19.38
C ASN A 167 -47.20 -4.11 -18.33
N LYS A 168 -48.16 -4.92 -18.63
CA LYS A 168 -49.27 -5.28 -17.68
C LYS A 168 -49.06 -6.68 -17.17
#